data_b6e3fbf5318116d72b8f48124eb64fc7
#
_entry.id   b6e3fbf5318116d72b8f48124eb64fc7
#
_cell.length_a   1.000
_cell.length_b   1.000
_cell.length_c   1.000
_cell.angle_alpha   90.00
_cell.angle_beta   90.00
_cell.angle_gamma   90.00
#
_symmetry.space_group_name_H-M   'P 1'
#
loop_
_entity.id
_entity.type
_entity.pdbx_description
1 polymer ?
#
loop_
_entity_poly.entity_id
_entity_poly.type
_entity_poly.pdbx_seq_one_letter_code
_entity_poly.pdbx_strand_id
1 'polypeptide(L)'
;AAAYFLAREGAAVTIFEKEEKAGGVIRYVIPGFRIGDAAIDKDISFIQKMGVEIRTNTEITSVADLKAQGYDAVILAIGAGKPGTLKLEKGETVNALKFLRDFKANDGKLNIGKNVVVIGGGNTAMDTARAAKRTEGVEHVYLVYRRTKRYMPAAEDELLEVLEEGVEFKELLSPVS
;
A
#
# COMPACT_ATOMS: atom_id res chain seq x y z
N ALA A 1 -8.90 13.89 1.29
CA ALA A 1 -8.63 15.34 1.08
C ALA A 1 -9.79 16.00 0.33
N ALA A 2 -10.14 15.59 -0.92
CA ALA A 2 -11.20 16.25 -1.69
C ALA A 2 -12.51 16.37 -0.92
N ALA A 3 -13.00 15.28 -0.35
CA ALA A 3 -14.25 15.28 0.43
C ALA A 3 -14.23 16.26 1.60
N TYR A 4 -13.09 16.39 2.30
CA TYR A 4 -12.92 17.34 3.38
C TYR A 4 -13.12 18.79 2.90
N PHE A 5 -12.43 19.16 1.82
CA PHE A 5 -12.51 20.54 1.31
C PHE A 5 -13.90 20.86 0.73
N LEU A 6 -14.51 19.92 0.00
CA LEU A 6 -15.86 20.09 -0.54
C LEU A 6 -16.92 20.24 0.57
N ALA A 7 -16.86 19.39 1.60
CA ALA A 7 -17.78 19.51 2.73
C ALA A 7 -17.62 20.83 3.49
N ARG A 8 -16.39 21.34 3.62
CA ARG A 8 -16.14 22.67 4.19
C ARG A 8 -16.78 23.79 3.40
N GLU A 9 -16.82 23.68 2.09
CA GLU A 9 -17.46 24.66 1.18
C GLU A 9 -18.98 24.44 1.07
N GLY A 10 -19.56 23.52 1.85
CA GLY A 10 -20.99 23.30 1.93
C GLY A 10 -21.56 22.31 0.89
N ALA A 11 -20.72 21.62 0.16
CA ALA A 11 -21.18 20.60 -0.77
C ALA A 11 -21.64 19.33 -0.03
N ALA A 12 -22.72 18.69 -0.50
CA ALA A 12 -23.12 17.36 -0.11
C ALA A 12 -22.18 16.33 -0.75
N VAL A 13 -21.44 15.57 0.03
CA VAL A 13 -20.41 14.66 -0.46
C VAL A 13 -20.71 13.23 -0.08
N THR A 14 -20.68 12.35 -1.08
CA THR A 14 -20.70 10.89 -0.89
C THR A 14 -19.41 10.28 -1.42
N ILE A 15 -18.76 9.45 -0.60
CA ILE A 15 -17.62 8.63 -1.00
C ILE A 15 -18.12 7.20 -1.24
N PHE A 16 -17.84 6.65 -2.41
CA PHE A 16 -18.08 5.25 -2.72
C PHE A 16 -16.75 4.49 -2.58
N GLU A 17 -16.74 3.48 -1.74
CA GLU A 17 -15.59 2.62 -1.48
C GLU A 17 -15.99 1.16 -1.72
N LYS A 18 -15.23 0.46 -2.57
CA LYS A 18 -15.52 -0.94 -2.89
C LYS A 18 -15.19 -1.92 -1.77
N GLU A 19 -14.22 -1.57 -0.93
CA GLU A 19 -13.80 -2.40 0.19
C GLU A 19 -14.76 -2.24 1.39
N GLU A 20 -14.66 -3.13 2.36
CA GLU A 20 -15.47 -3.10 3.59
C GLU A 20 -15.24 -1.84 4.43
N LYS A 21 -14.01 -1.32 4.41
CA LYS A 21 -13.61 -0.12 5.16
C LYS A 21 -12.92 0.89 4.25
N ALA A 22 -13.17 2.17 4.47
CA ALA A 22 -12.43 3.22 3.80
C ALA A 22 -10.97 3.28 4.26
N GLY A 23 -10.09 3.80 3.39
CA GLY A 23 -8.66 3.98 3.68
C GLY A 23 -7.73 3.46 2.59
N GLY A 24 -8.23 2.65 1.67
CA GLY A 24 -7.49 2.20 0.47
C GLY A 24 -6.14 1.56 0.83
N VAL A 25 -5.08 1.95 0.10
CA VAL A 25 -3.71 1.41 0.30
C VAL A 25 -3.20 1.59 1.73
N ILE A 26 -3.51 2.71 2.38
CA ILE A 26 -3.07 2.96 3.76
C ILE A 26 -3.65 1.90 4.71
N ARG A 27 -4.91 1.51 4.53
CA ARG A 27 -5.55 0.51 5.36
C ARG A 27 -5.16 -0.91 4.99
N TYR A 28 -5.14 -1.23 3.69
CA TYR A 28 -5.07 -2.62 3.26
C TYR A 28 -3.67 -3.10 2.86
N VAL A 29 -2.73 -2.19 2.62
CA VAL A 29 -1.39 -2.53 2.13
C VAL A 29 -0.28 -2.05 3.04
N ILE A 30 -0.32 -0.79 3.51
CA ILE A 30 0.71 -0.28 4.41
C ILE A 30 0.68 -1.06 5.72
N PRO A 31 1.83 -1.65 6.15
CA PRO A 31 1.88 -2.48 7.34
C PRO A 31 1.47 -1.77 8.63
N GLY A 32 0.90 -2.53 9.58
CA GLY A 32 0.44 -2.00 10.86
C GLY A 32 1.56 -1.40 11.74
N PHE A 33 2.81 -1.81 11.52
CA PHE A 33 3.96 -1.21 12.21
C PHE A 33 4.30 0.21 11.70
N ARG A 34 3.77 0.61 10.54
CA ARG A 34 3.89 1.98 10.01
C ARG A 34 2.74 2.86 10.47
N ILE A 35 1.52 2.36 10.37
CA ILE A 35 0.32 3.07 10.78
C ILE A 35 -0.73 2.07 11.25
N GLY A 36 -1.20 2.25 12.48
CA GLY A 36 -2.28 1.44 13.04
C GLY A 36 -3.66 1.87 12.56
N ASP A 37 -4.59 0.93 12.51
CA ASP A 37 -5.96 1.15 12.05
C ASP A 37 -6.70 2.22 12.86
N ALA A 38 -6.41 2.35 14.15
CA ALA A 38 -7.02 3.38 15.01
C ALA A 38 -6.73 4.83 14.54
N ALA A 39 -5.52 5.09 14.00
CA ALA A 39 -5.18 6.38 13.44
C ALA A 39 -5.99 6.66 12.16
N ILE A 40 -6.12 5.63 11.31
CA ILE A 40 -6.92 5.72 10.08
C ILE A 40 -8.39 5.96 10.41
N ASP A 41 -8.93 5.23 11.37
CA ASP A 41 -10.34 5.35 11.80
C ASP A 41 -10.65 6.72 12.39
N LYS A 42 -9.69 7.33 13.11
CA LYS A 42 -9.80 8.68 13.64
C LYS A 42 -10.00 9.70 12.52
N ASP A 43 -9.17 9.63 11.47
CA ASP A 43 -9.25 10.57 10.34
C ASP A 43 -10.53 10.36 9.51
N ILE A 44 -10.93 9.11 9.28
CA ILE A 44 -12.18 8.79 8.58
C ILE A 44 -13.39 9.28 9.37
N SER A 45 -13.42 9.02 10.69
CA SER A 45 -14.49 9.50 11.57
C SER A 45 -14.59 11.02 11.60
N PHE A 46 -13.45 11.70 11.53
CA PHE A 46 -13.43 13.17 11.44
C PHE A 46 -14.11 13.64 10.14
N ILE A 47 -13.82 13.02 9.01
CA ILE A 47 -14.43 13.34 7.72
C ILE A 47 -15.95 13.07 7.74
N GLN A 48 -16.39 11.96 8.34
CA GLN A 48 -17.81 11.63 8.49
C GLN A 48 -18.55 12.65 9.37
N LYS A 49 -17.92 13.13 10.46
CA LYS A 49 -18.48 14.17 11.32
C LYS A 49 -18.70 15.50 10.63
N MET A 50 -18.03 15.73 9.50
CA MET A 50 -18.28 16.90 8.65
C MET A 50 -19.49 16.74 7.73
N GLY A 51 -20.26 15.66 7.86
CA GLY A 51 -21.43 15.40 7.02
C GLY A 51 -21.13 14.61 5.73
N VAL A 52 -19.90 14.13 5.55
CA VAL A 52 -19.56 13.27 4.39
C VAL A 52 -20.14 11.88 4.59
N GLU A 53 -20.95 11.42 3.66
CA GLU A 53 -21.43 10.05 3.60
C GLU A 53 -20.35 9.14 3.03
N ILE A 54 -20.10 7.97 3.66
CA ILE A 54 -19.19 6.95 3.13
C ILE A 54 -19.98 5.66 2.95
N ARG A 55 -20.12 5.22 1.70
CA ARG A 55 -20.78 3.96 1.31
C ARG A 55 -19.70 2.93 0.99
N THR A 56 -19.44 2.04 1.92
CA THR A 56 -18.52 0.91 1.75
C THR A 56 -19.17 -0.26 1.03
N ASN A 57 -18.39 -1.27 0.64
CA ASN A 57 -18.85 -2.42 -0.17
C ASN A 57 -19.60 -1.99 -1.45
N THR A 58 -19.23 -0.83 -2.00
CA THR A 58 -19.92 -0.24 -3.14
C THR A 58 -18.93 0.07 -4.25
N GLU A 59 -18.83 -0.85 -5.21
CA GLU A 59 -17.99 -0.67 -6.39
C GLU A 59 -18.72 0.14 -7.45
N ILE A 60 -18.07 1.19 -7.95
CA ILE A 60 -18.57 2.03 -9.03
C ILE A 60 -17.81 1.71 -10.31
N THR A 61 -18.50 1.25 -11.31
CA THR A 61 -17.94 0.88 -12.62
C THR A 61 -18.25 1.89 -13.71
N SER A 62 -19.21 2.80 -13.47
CA SER A 62 -19.65 3.81 -14.45
C SER A 62 -19.84 5.18 -13.81
N VAL A 63 -19.16 6.19 -14.35
CA VAL A 63 -19.38 7.60 -13.97
C VAL A 63 -20.72 8.10 -14.47
N ALA A 64 -21.21 7.59 -15.62
CA ALA A 64 -22.50 7.99 -16.18
C ALA A 64 -23.66 7.62 -15.25
N ASP A 65 -23.57 6.47 -14.59
CA ASP A 65 -24.61 6.01 -13.66
C ASP A 65 -24.68 6.91 -12.41
N LEU A 66 -23.56 7.42 -11.94
CA LEU A 66 -23.55 8.40 -10.85
C LEU A 66 -24.19 9.72 -11.26
N LYS A 67 -23.90 10.21 -12.46
CA LYS A 67 -24.56 11.41 -12.99
C LYS A 67 -26.05 11.21 -13.15
N ALA A 68 -26.51 10.04 -13.61
CA ALA A 68 -27.92 9.70 -13.71
C ALA A 68 -28.62 9.63 -12.33
N GLN A 69 -27.89 9.38 -11.25
CA GLN A 69 -28.37 9.42 -9.88
C GLN A 69 -28.44 10.85 -9.29
N GLY A 70 -28.09 11.87 -10.07
CA GLY A 70 -28.21 13.28 -9.67
C GLY A 70 -26.95 13.88 -9.03
N TYR A 71 -25.77 13.24 -9.16
CA TYR A 71 -24.52 13.85 -8.76
C TYR A 71 -24.05 14.90 -9.77
N ASP A 72 -23.87 16.13 -9.33
CA ASP A 72 -23.42 17.26 -10.17
C ASP A 72 -21.99 17.06 -10.67
N ALA A 73 -21.11 16.53 -9.80
CA ALA A 73 -19.71 16.26 -10.11
C ALA A 73 -19.25 14.94 -9.55
N VAL A 74 -18.29 14.30 -10.24
CA VAL A 74 -17.65 13.05 -9.81
C VAL A 74 -16.14 13.25 -9.81
N ILE A 75 -15.51 12.98 -8.67
CA ILE A 75 -14.04 13.00 -8.50
C ILE A 75 -13.52 11.58 -8.47
N LEU A 76 -12.67 11.23 -9.43
CA LEU A 76 -12.01 9.93 -9.46
C LEU A 76 -10.78 9.95 -8.55
N ALA A 77 -10.86 9.25 -7.41
CA ALA A 77 -9.80 9.12 -6.42
C ALA A 77 -9.49 7.63 -6.15
N ILE A 78 -9.52 6.81 -7.20
CA ILE A 78 -9.42 5.34 -7.16
C ILE A 78 -8.00 4.81 -6.86
N GLY A 79 -7.01 5.70 -6.78
CA GLY A 79 -5.61 5.34 -6.54
C GLY A 79 -4.93 4.70 -7.75
N ALA A 80 -3.73 4.17 -7.54
CA ALA A 80 -2.90 3.53 -8.56
C ALA A 80 -2.52 2.10 -8.11
N GLY A 81 -3.53 1.33 -7.68
CA GLY A 81 -3.33 -0.01 -7.13
C GLY A 81 -2.91 -1.10 -8.13
N LYS A 82 -2.78 -0.78 -9.44
CA LYS A 82 -2.28 -1.72 -10.44
C LYS A 82 -0.76 -1.67 -10.47
N PRO A 83 -0.07 -2.68 -9.94
CA PRO A 83 1.39 -2.70 -9.88
C PRO A 83 2.01 -2.99 -11.24
N GLY A 84 3.25 -2.53 -11.43
CA GLY A 84 4.10 -3.00 -12.50
C GLY A 84 4.50 -4.47 -12.30
N THR A 85 4.87 -5.13 -13.39
CA THR A 85 5.40 -6.50 -13.36
C THR A 85 6.88 -6.50 -13.67
N LEU A 86 7.66 -7.22 -12.88
CA LEU A 86 9.03 -7.55 -13.19
C LEU A 86 9.03 -8.85 -14.03
N LYS A 87 9.61 -8.80 -15.21
CA LYS A 87 9.81 -9.99 -16.04
C LYS A 87 11.19 -10.56 -15.74
N LEU A 88 11.24 -11.82 -15.36
CA LEU A 88 12.46 -12.60 -15.25
C LEU A 88 12.57 -13.54 -16.47
N GLU A 89 13.80 -13.98 -16.80
CA GLU A 89 14.03 -14.99 -17.84
C GLU A 89 13.47 -16.34 -17.39
N LYS A 90 13.59 -16.64 -16.10
CA LYS A 90 13.04 -17.84 -15.45
C LYS A 90 12.49 -17.51 -14.09
N GLY A 91 11.49 -18.28 -13.64
CA GLY A 91 10.87 -18.11 -12.34
C GLY A 91 9.77 -17.05 -12.32
N GLU A 92 9.18 -16.87 -11.16
CA GLU A 92 8.07 -15.96 -10.93
C GLU A 92 8.38 -15.03 -9.77
N THR A 93 7.80 -13.84 -9.80
CA THR A 93 7.88 -12.89 -8.69
C THR A 93 6.52 -12.69 -8.04
N VAL A 94 6.52 -12.57 -6.73
CA VAL A 94 5.35 -12.13 -5.98
C VAL A 94 5.29 -10.61 -6.01
N ASN A 95 4.12 -10.08 -6.34
CA ASN A 95 3.92 -8.64 -6.33
C ASN A 95 3.95 -8.08 -4.91
N ALA A 96 4.74 -7.01 -4.68
CA ALA A 96 4.94 -6.40 -3.36
C ALA A 96 3.63 -5.91 -2.72
N LEU A 97 2.74 -5.25 -3.49
CA LEU A 97 1.46 -4.76 -2.93
C LEU A 97 0.55 -5.93 -2.53
N LYS A 98 0.55 -7.01 -3.34
CA LYS A 98 -0.19 -8.22 -2.98
C LYS A 98 0.37 -8.85 -1.71
N PHE A 99 1.70 -9.00 -1.63
CA PHE A 99 2.35 -9.55 -0.46
C PHE A 99 2.03 -8.73 0.81
N LEU A 100 2.16 -7.41 0.74
CA LEU A 100 1.88 -6.53 1.88
C LEU A 100 0.42 -6.60 2.31
N ARG A 101 -0.52 -6.71 1.36
CA ARG A 101 -1.93 -6.91 1.66
C ARG A 101 -2.17 -8.24 2.37
N ASP A 102 -1.60 -9.32 1.85
CA ASP A 102 -1.70 -10.65 2.44
C ASP A 102 -1.04 -10.70 3.82
N PHE A 103 0.12 -10.06 3.99
CA PHE A 103 0.82 -9.92 5.27
C PHE A 103 -0.08 -9.24 6.32
N LYS A 104 -0.67 -8.12 5.97
CA LYS A 104 -1.55 -7.38 6.89
C LYS A 104 -2.83 -8.16 7.19
N ALA A 105 -3.43 -8.80 6.20
CA ALA A 105 -4.67 -9.57 6.36
C ALA A 105 -4.50 -10.83 7.24
N ASN A 106 -3.29 -11.41 7.26
CA ASN A 106 -2.99 -12.64 8.00
C ASN A 106 -2.09 -12.39 9.23
N ASP A 107 -1.94 -11.14 9.65
CA ASP A 107 -1.09 -10.76 10.80
C ASP A 107 0.33 -11.34 10.70
N GLY A 108 0.91 -11.27 9.51
CA GLY A 108 2.26 -11.78 9.23
C GLY A 108 2.39 -13.30 9.08
N LYS A 109 1.32 -14.06 9.24
CA LYS A 109 1.34 -15.52 9.16
C LYS A 109 1.23 -15.99 7.71
N LEU A 110 2.34 -15.93 7.00
CA LEU A 110 2.45 -16.35 5.59
C LEU A 110 3.56 -17.40 5.45
N ASN A 111 3.39 -18.30 4.49
CA ASN A 111 4.48 -19.20 4.11
C ASN A 111 5.14 -18.67 2.82
N ILE A 112 6.25 -17.98 2.98
CA ILE A 112 7.03 -17.39 1.87
C ILE A 112 8.45 -17.98 1.77
N GLY A 113 8.71 -19.04 2.54
CA GLY A 113 10.03 -19.69 2.60
C GLY A 113 10.97 -19.01 3.60
N LYS A 114 12.16 -19.58 3.74
CA LYS A 114 13.17 -19.12 4.71
C LYS A 114 14.02 -17.95 4.21
N ASN A 115 14.26 -17.90 2.90
CA ASN A 115 15.09 -16.90 2.25
C ASN A 115 14.24 -16.06 1.31
N VAL A 116 14.17 -14.75 1.56
CA VAL A 116 13.35 -13.82 0.79
C VAL A 116 14.23 -12.79 0.11
N VAL A 117 14.02 -12.57 -1.17
CA VAL A 117 14.68 -11.50 -1.93
C VAL A 117 13.64 -10.45 -2.31
N VAL A 118 13.86 -9.22 -1.88
CA VAL A 118 13.04 -8.06 -2.23
C VAL A 118 13.80 -7.22 -3.26
N ILE A 119 13.18 -6.99 -4.41
CA ILE A 119 13.81 -6.28 -5.53
C ILE A 119 13.19 -4.88 -5.61
N GLY A 120 14.01 -3.87 -5.38
CA GLY A 120 13.57 -2.48 -5.48
C GLY A 120 14.29 -1.53 -4.53
N GLY A 121 14.06 -0.23 -4.69
CA GLY A 121 14.69 0.82 -3.88
C GLY A 121 13.74 1.93 -3.47
N GLY A 122 12.43 1.74 -3.59
CA GLY A 122 11.41 2.68 -3.14
C GLY A 122 10.80 2.28 -1.80
N ASN A 123 10.00 3.15 -1.19
CA ASN A 123 9.37 2.92 0.11
C ASN A 123 8.58 1.59 0.18
N THR A 124 7.93 1.20 -0.94
CA THR A 124 7.24 -0.11 -1.01
C THR A 124 8.21 -1.28 -0.81
N ALA A 125 9.45 -1.18 -1.34
CA ALA A 125 10.46 -2.22 -1.14
C ALA A 125 10.95 -2.25 0.31
N MET A 126 11.07 -1.08 0.97
CA MET A 126 11.40 -0.98 2.39
C MET A 126 10.33 -1.66 3.25
N ASP A 127 9.06 -1.30 3.04
CA ASP A 127 7.93 -1.92 3.74
C ASP A 127 7.87 -3.43 3.49
N THR A 128 8.12 -3.87 2.25
CA THR A 128 8.12 -5.29 1.87
C THR A 128 9.23 -6.06 2.56
N ALA A 129 10.44 -5.51 2.63
CA ALA A 129 11.59 -6.14 3.29
C ALA A 129 11.36 -6.28 4.81
N ARG A 130 10.85 -5.23 5.44
CA ARG A 130 10.50 -5.24 6.87
C ARG A 130 9.34 -6.20 7.18
N ALA A 131 8.31 -6.23 6.35
CA ALA A 131 7.21 -7.18 6.48
C ALA A 131 7.69 -8.63 6.31
N ALA A 132 8.55 -8.89 5.31
CA ALA A 132 9.15 -10.20 5.10
C ALA A 132 9.99 -10.64 6.31
N LYS A 133 10.77 -9.73 6.89
CA LYS A 133 11.58 -10.03 8.09
C LYS A 133 10.73 -10.38 9.31
N ARG A 134 9.51 -9.84 9.40
CA ARG A 134 8.54 -10.11 10.47
C ARG A 134 7.65 -11.31 10.18
N THR A 135 7.75 -11.91 9.00
CA THR A 135 6.97 -13.10 8.64
C THR A 135 7.54 -14.33 9.34
N GLU A 136 6.68 -15.13 9.96
CA GLU A 136 7.07 -16.33 10.69
C GLU A 136 7.80 -17.32 9.77
N GLY A 137 8.92 -17.89 10.25
CA GLY A 137 9.72 -18.87 9.52
C GLY A 137 10.70 -18.28 8.51
N VAL A 138 10.74 -16.97 8.31
CA VAL A 138 11.75 -16.31 7.48
C VAL A 138 13.04 -16.14 8.26
N GLU A 139 14.13 -16.64 7.71
CA GLU A 139 15.47 -16.57 8.34
C GLU A 139 16.29 -15.41 7.76
N HIS A 140 16.31 -15.29 6.42
CA HIS A 140 17.11 -14.29 5.71
C HIS A 140 16.26 -13.45 4.77
N VAL A 141 16.48 -12.13 4.80
CA VAL A 141 15.87 -11.19 3.86
C VAL A 141 16.95 -10.36 3.20
N TYR A 142 16.94 -10.34 1.88
CA TYR A 142 17.87 -9.57 1.05
C TYR A 142 17.10 -8.47 0.31
N LEU A 143 17.52 -7.22 0.49
CA LEU A 143 17.04 -6.10 -0.31
C LEU A 143 18.01 -5.85 -1.45
N VAL A 144 17.58 -6.07 -2.67
CA VAL A 144 18.41 -5.98 -3.89
C VAL A 144 18.03 -4.74 -4.69
N TYR A 145 19.02 -3.91 -4.99
CA TYR A 145 18.85 -2.72 -5.79
C TYR A 145 19.85 -2.60 -6.93
N ARG A 146 19.37 -2.27 -8.13
CA ARG A 146 20.21 -2.21 -9.34
C ARG A 146 21.20 -1.04 -9.42
N ARG A 147 21.03 -0.02 -8.57
CA ARG A 147 21.91 1.13 -8.46
C ARG A 147 22.55 1.18 -7.09
N THR A 148 23.37 2.21 -6.83
CA THR A 148 23.86 2.46 -5.47
C THR A 148 22.77 3.11 -4.61
N LYS A 149 22.92 3.02 -3.27
CA LYS A 149 22.00 3.64 -2.31
C LYS A 149 21.75 5.13 -2.58
N ARG A 150 22.73 5.84 -3.10
CA ARG A 150 22.64 7.28 -3.45
C ARG A 150 21.47 7.60 -4.40
N TYR A 151 21.07 6.64 -5.23
CA TYR A 151 20.02 6.81 -6.25
C TYR A 151 18.72 6.11 -5.86
N MET A 152 18.57 5.71 -4.61
CA MET A 152 17.32 5.14 -4.13
C MET A 152 16.25 6.23 -4.04
N PRO A 153 15.01 5.96 -4.51
CA PRO A 153 13.89 6.87 -4.31
C PRO A 153 13.31 6.82 -2.89
N ALA A 154 13.65 5.81 -2.10
CA ALA A 154 13.29 5.76 -0.68
C ALA A 154 14.09 6.80 0.11
N ALA A 155 13.50 7.31 1.18
CA ALA A 155 14.20 8.17 2.13
C ALA A 155 15.32 7.39 2.86
N GLU A 156 16.36 8.09 3.27
CA GLU A 156 17.55 7.44 3.87
C GLU A 156 17.22 6.78 5.22
N ASP A 157 16.38 7.40 6.01
CA ASP A 157 15.86 6.86 7.27
C ASP A 157 15.10 5.54 7.08
N GLU A 158 14.34 5.40 6.00
CA GLU A 158 13.66 4.16 5.66
C GLU A 158 14.64 2.99 5.40
N LEU A 159 15.74 3.26 4.73
CA LEU A 159 16.78 2.25 4.54
C LEU A 159 17.48 1.91 5.85
N LEU A 160 17.75 2.90 6.70
CA LEU A 160 18.35 2.66 8.02
C LEU A 160 17.48 1.72 8.86
N GLU A 161 16.17 1.96 8.94
CA GLU A 161 15.25 1.08 9.66
C GLU A 161 15.25 -0.36 9.11
N VAL A 162 15.35 -0.53 7.79
CA VAL A 162 15.47 -1.85 7.15
C VAL A 162 16.75 -2.58 7.59
N LEU A 163 17.87 -1.86 7.63
CA LEU A 163 19.17 -2.43 8.05
C LEU A 163 19.20 -2.77 9.55
N GLU A 164 18.64 -1.92 10.39
CA GLU A 164 18.53 -2.14 11.84
C GLU A 164 17.71 -3.39 12.17
N GLU A 165 16.73 -3.73 11.34
CA GLU A 165 15.95 -4.96 11.47
C GLU A 165 16.67 -6.21 10.95
N GLY A 166 17.92 -6.08 10.51
CA GLY A 166 18.77 -7.20 10.06
C GLY A 166 18.45 -7.71 8.66
N VAL A 167 17.94 -6.85 7.79
CA VAL A 167 17.83 -7.11 6.34
C VAL A 167 19.18 -6.82 5.70
N GLU A 168 19.65 -7.71 4.83
CA GLU A 168 20.88 -7.51 4.07
C GLU A 168 20.65 -6.68 2.81
N PHE A 169 21.28 -5.53 2.71
CA PHE A 169 21.22 -4.71 1.50
C PHE A 169 22.32 -5.07 0.50
N LYS A 170 21.91 -5.30 -0.73
CA LYS A 170 22.80 -5.62 -1.87
C LYS A 170 22.54 -4.63 -3.00
N GLU A 171 23.49 -3.72 -3.22
CA GLU A 171 23.43 -2.76 -4.33
C GLU A 171 24.17 -3.27 -5.58
N LEU A 172 23.91 -2.62 -6.72
CA LEU A 172 24.49 -2.92 -8.02
C LEU A 172 24.18 -4.35 -8.52
N LEU A 173 23.04 -4.90 -8.09
CA LEU A 173 22.57 -6.20 -8.52
C LEU A 173 21.23 -6.07 -9.25
N SER A 174 21.08 -6.81 -10.33
CA SER A 174 19.82 -7.01 -11.06
C SER A 174 19.48 -8.48 -11.13
N PRO A 175 18.24 -8.87 -10.92
CA PRO A 175 17.83 -10.25 -11.08
C PRO A 175 17.85 -10.62 -12.56
N VAL A 176 18.25 -11.83 -12.87
CA VAL A 176 18.25 -12.40 -14.22
C VAL A 176 17.26 -13.55 -14.29
N SER A 177 17.30 -14.43 -13.30
CA SER A 177 16.44 -15.63 -13.21
C SER A 177 16.29 -16.06 -11.75
#